data_03eb97720584dcf7e03ad80ac69b1579
#
_entry.id   03eb97720584dcf7e03ad80ac69b1579
#
_cell.length_a   1.000
_cell.length_b   1.000
_cell.length_c   1.000
_cell.angle_alpha   90.00
_cell.angle_beta   90.00
_cell.angle_gamma   90.00
#
_symmetry.space_group_name_H-M   'P 1'
#
loop_
_entity.id
_entity.type
_entity.pdbx_description
1 polymer ?
#
loop_
_entity_poly.entity_id
_entity_poly.type
_entity_poly.pdbx_seq_one_letter_code
_entity_poly.pdbx_strand_id
1 'polypeptide(L)'
;MAIPVKKVDTAAAVEAALVEGDLSKLTTEQRTHYYNEVCKSLGLNPLTRPFQYIVLNGRLQLYALRACTDQLRKINMITLTIISREVADGMLTVHVRAVDGDGRADEDIGVVSFPDTLKGDARANQEMKCVTKAKRRATLSLCGLGWLDETEIETIKDAKPVAGPDAMRPGQGAPADRSVSPPDRHGATDDQRRPVTLTPEAIAAVQDAARAAARQGYAALADFWRNLTSEAEQQIVGAMRAELITLRDQAEQDQEPHNERGYDQA
;
A
#
# COMPACT_ATOMS: atom_id res chain seq x y z
N MET A 1 -27.83 -8.47 40.65
CA MET A 1 -27.86 -7.14 40.01
C MET A 1 -26.89 -7.14 38.85
N ALA A 2 -27.39 -7.17 37.62
CA ALA A 2 -26.53 -7.09 36.43
C ALA A 2 -26.25 -5.62 36.17
N ILE A 3 -24.97 -5.24 36.12
CA ILE A 3 -24.53 -3.90 35.78
C ILE A 3 -24.85 -3.71 34.28
N PRO A 4 -25.62 -2.67 33.89
CA PRO A 4 -25.86 -2.42 32.47
C PRO A 4 -24.54 -2.03 31.79
N VAL A 5 -24.07 -2.87 30.88
CA VAL A 5 -22.98 -2.52 29.97
C VAL A 5 -23.52 -1.42 29.05
N LYS A 6 -23.08 -0.19 29.28
CA LYS A 6 -23.39 0.96 28.45
C LYS A 6 -22.86 0.65 27.06
N LYS A 7 -23.73 0.37 26.10
CA LYS A 7 -23.38 0.31 24.67
C LYS A 7 -22.80 1.68 24.32
N VAL A 8 -21.47 1.78 24.29
CA VAL A 8 -20.82 2.98 23.75
C VAL A 8 -21.18 3.01 22.27
N ASP A 9 -21.77 4.10 21.84
CA ASP A 9 -22.11 4.30 20.45
C ASP A 9 -20.80 4.34 19.64
N THR A 10 -20.50 3.22 18.98
CA THR A 10 -19.24 3.01 18.26
C THR A 10 -19.09 4.02 17.13
N ALA A 11 -20.21 4.44 16.51
CA ALA A 11 -20.21 5.41 15.42
C ALA A 11 -19.80 6.80 15.93
N ALA A 12 -20.38 7.28 17.03
CA ALA A 12 -20.03 8.59 17.61
C ALA A 12 -18.57 8.66 18.09
N ALA A 13 -18.03 7.55 18.64
CA ALA A 13 -16.63 7.51 19.07
C ALA A 13 -15.66 7.51 17.87
N VAL A 14 -15.99 6.81 16.80
CA VAL A 14 -15.19 6.82 15.55
C VAL A 14 -15.26 8.19 14.88
N GLU A 15 -16.43 8.82 14.84
CA GLU A 15 -16.60 10.18 14.32
C GLU A 15 -15.73 11.19 15.09
N ALA A 16 -15.76 11.15 16.41
CA ALA A 16 -14.93 12.01 17.25
C ALA A 16 -13.43 11.80 16.97
N ALA A 17 -13.00 10.54 16.81
CA ALA A 17 -11.62 10.22 16.48
C ALA A 17 -11.20 10.73 15.09
N LEU A 18 -12.11 10.70 14.10
CA LEU A 18 -11.87 11.27 12.77
C LEU A 18 -11.71 12.79 12.81
N VAL A 19 -12.58 13.48 13.58
CA VAL A 19 -12.54 14.94 13.71
C VAL A 19 -11.29 15.41 14.45
N GLU A 20 -10.90 14.71 15.52
CA GLU A 20 -9.75 15.09 16.34
C GLU A 20 -8.41 14.56 15.80
N GLY A 21 -8.45 13.57 14.92
CA GLY A 21 -7.26 12.88 14.41
C GLY A 21 -6.50 12.11 15.50
N ASP A 22 -7.21 11.65 16.56
CA ASP A 22 -6.61 10.98 17.70
C ASP A 22 -7.36 9.68 18.06
N LEU A 23 -6.73 8.55 17.79
CA LEU A 23 -7.27 7.22 18.06
C LEU A 23 -7.06 6.76 19.52
N SER A 24 -6.37 7.53 20.36
CA SER A 24 -6.07 7.17 21.74
C SER A 24 -7.34 7.06 22.60
N LYS A 25 -8.38 7.81 22.23
CA LYS A 25 -9.68 7.82 22.93
C LYS A 25 -10.57 6.62 22.60
N LEU A 26 -10.26 5.89 21.55
CA LEU A 26 -10.99 4.69 21.16
C LEU A 26 -10.62 3.50 22.05
N THR A 27 -11.63 2.67 22.38
CA THR A 27 -11.38 1.36 23.01
C THR A 27 -10.64 0.43 22.03
N THR A 28 -10.12 -0.68 22.55
CA THR A 28 -9.47 -1.71 21.73
C THR A 28 -10.38 -2.23 20.62
N GLU A 29 -11.65 -2.49 20.93
CA GLU A 29 -12.63 -2.98 19.95
C GLU A 29 -12.90 -1.92 18.88
N GLN A 30 -13.07 -0.65 19.27
CA GLN A 30 -13.28 0.45 18.34
C GLN A 30 -12.06 0.69 17.46
N ARG A 31 -10.83 0.59 17.99
CA ARG A 31 -9.59 0.68 17.20
C ARG A 31 -9.47 -0.47 16.21
N THR A 32 -9.82 -1.69 16.60
CA THR A 32 -9.82 -2.84 15.71
C THR A 32 -10.84 -2.66 14.58
N HIS A 33 -12.03 -2.18 14.91
CA HIS A 33 -13.05 -1.88 13.93
C HIS A 33 -12.58 -0.80 12.95
N TYR A 34 -12.08 0.33 13.46
CA TYR A 34 -11.52 1.41 12.63
C TYR A 34 -10.41 0.91 11.70
N TYR A 35 -9.47 0.13 12.22
CA TYR A 35 -8.39 -0.46 11.44
C TYR A 35 -8.91 -1.33 10.28
N ASN A 36 -9.91 -2.17 10.56
CA ASN A 36 -10.51 -3.04 9.56
C ASN A 36 -11.28 -2.25 8.49
N GLU A 37 -12.01 -1.21 8.89
CA GLU A 37 -12.73 -0.35 7.94
C GLU A 37 -11.75 0.45 7.04
N VAL A 38 -10.63 0.93 7.59
CA VAL A 38 -9.56 1.54 6.79
C VAL A 38 -8.99 0.53 5.78
N CYS A 39 -8.66 -0.68 6.21
CA CYS A 39 -8.19 -1.73 5.31
C CYS A 39 -9.23 -2.04 4.22
N LYS A 40 -10.48 -2.20 4.59
CA LYS A 40 -11.59 -2.50 3.68
C LYS A 40 -11.80 -1.40 2.65
N SER A 41 -11.79 -0.14 3.07
CA SER A 41 -11.95 1.01 2.15
C SER A 41 -10.86 1.09 1.09
N LEU A 42 -9.67 0.55 1.36
CA LEU A 42 -8.52 0.51 0.46
C LEU A 42 -8.32 -0.84 -0.23
N GLY A 43 -9.19 -1.82 0.04
CA GLY A 43 -9.06 -3.18 -0.48
C GLY A 43 -7.85 -3.95 0.08
N LEU A 44 -7.32 -3.54 1.24
CA LEU A 44 -6.13 -4.14 1.84
C LEU A 44 -6.50 -5.33 2.74
N ASN A 45 -5.62 -6.33 2.78
CA ASN A 45 -5.75 -7.44 3.71
C ASN A 45 -5.23 -7.04 5.11
N PRO A 46 -6.08 -6.93 6.14
CA PRO A 46 -5.67 -6.53 7.48
C PRO A 46 -4.72 -7.51 8.16
N LEU A 47 -4.75 -8.80 7.78
CA LEU A 47 -3.90 -9.84 8.37
C LEU A 47 -2.42 -9.68 7.98
N THR A 48 -2.12 -8.96 6.92
CA THR A 48 -0.74 -8.65 6.52
C THR A 48 -0.17 -7.45 7.28
N ARG A 49 -0.96 -6.84 8.17
CA ARG A 49 -0.57 -5.68 8.97
C ARG A 49 -0.09 -4.51 8.10
N PRO A 50 -0.95 -3.98 7.19
CA PRO A 50 -0.56 -2.87 6.32
C PRO A 50 -0.29 -1.58 7.06
N PHE A 51 -0.83 -1.41 8.26
CA PHE A 51 -0.64 -0.23 9.12
C PHE A 51 -0.15 -0.60 10.51
N GLN A 52 0.44 0.39 11.17
CA GLN A 52 0.79 0.32 12.57
C GLN A 52 0.39 1.63 13.26
N TYR A 53 0.19 1.56 14.59
CA TYR A 53 -0.09 2.72 15.40
C TYR A 53 1.20 3.45 15.77
N ILE A 54 1.13 4.77 15.79
CA ILE A 54 2.20 5.66 16.22
C ILE A 54 1.63 6.75 17.11
N VAL A 55 2.37 7.14 18.13
CA VAL A 55 2.11 8.37 18.88
C VAL A 55 2.95 9.49 18.24
N LEU A 56 2.27 10.46 17.67
CA LEU A 56 2.86 11.64 17.07
C LEU A 56 2.21 12.89 17.65
N ASN A 57 3.01 13.81 18.20
CA ASN A 57 2.53 15.01 18.86
C ASN A 57 1.44 14.73 19.94
N GLY A 58 1.61 13.65 20.70
CA GLY A 58 0.68 13.22 21.73
C GLY A 58 -0.62 12.58 21.24
N ARG A 59 -0.80 12.39 19.93
CA ARG A 59 -1.97 11.75 19.30
C ARG A 59 -1.62 10.38 18.77
N LEU A 60 -2.52 9.43 18.97
CA LEU A 60 -2.40 8.09 18.39
C LEU A 60 -2.96 8.10 16.96
N GLN A 61 -2.14 7.73 15.99
CA GLN A 61 -2.49 7.72 14.57
C GLN A 61 -2.07 6.41 13.90
N LEU A 62 -2.59 6.12 12.71
CA LEU A 62 -2.09 5.06 11.85
C LEU A 62 -1.03 5.59 10.89
N TYR A 63 -0.02 4.77 10.62
CA TYR A 63 0.92 5.02 9.54
C TYR A 63 1.08 3.78 8.65
N ALA A 64 1.48 4.01 7.40
CA ALA A 64 1.60 2.96 6.41
C ALA A 64 2.92 2.20 6.57
N LEU A 65 2.83 0.87 6.66
CA LEU A 65 3.97 -0.03 6.55
C LEU A 65 4.25 -0.40 5.08
N ARG A 66 5.36 -1.07 4.85
CA ARG A 66 5.71 -1.62 3.54
C ARG A 66 4.57 -2.45 2.93
N ALA A 67 3.92 -3.30 3.74
CA ALA A 67 2.80 -4.12 3.29
C ALA A 67 1.63 -3.31 2.71
N CYS A 68 1.38 -2.10 3.22
CA CYS A 68 0.37 -1.19 2.67
C CYS A 68 0.73 -0.79 1.24
N THR A 69 1.90 -0.19 1.03
CA THR A 69 2.31 0.29 -0.29
C THR A 69 2.51 -0.83 -1.30
N ASP A 70 2.98 -2.02 -0.87
CA ASP A 70 3.13 -3.18 -1.75
C ASP A 70 1.76 -3.69 -2.23
N GLN A 71 0.75 -3.73 -1.37
CA GLN A 71 -0.62 -4.09 -1.75
C GLN A 71 -1.28 -3.03 -2.64
N LEU A 72 -1.16 -1.74 -2.27
CA LEU A 72 -1.70 -0.64 -3.09
C LEU A 72 -1.16 -0.67 -4.52
N ARG A 73 0.15 -0.93 -4.69
CA ARG A 73 0.74 -1.08 -6.02
C ARG A 73 0.12 -2.23 -6.81
N LYS A 74 -0.12 -3.35 -6.13
CA LYS A 74 -0.74 -4.51 -6.77
C LYS A 74 -2.20 -4.25 -7.15
N ILE A 75 -2.97 -3.65 -6.24
CA ILE A 75 -4.41 -3.38 -6.41
C ILE A 75 -4.62 -2.36 -7.54
N ASN A 76 -3.86 -1.25 -7.52
CA ASN A 76 -4.00 -0.16 -8.48
C ASN A 76 -3.09 -0.33 -9.71
N MET A 77 -2.47 -1.51 -9.89
CA MET A 77 -1.57 -1.82 -11.00
C MET A 77 -0.45 -0.77 -11.21
N ILE A 78 0.11 -0.26 -10.09
CA ILE A 78 1.09 0.82 -10.13
C ILE A 78 2.46 0.29 -10.57
N THR A 79 2.99 0.88 -11.63
CA THR A 79 4.37 0.69 -12.10
C THR A 79 5.23 1.83 -11.59
N LEU A 80 6.40 1.51 -11.02
CA LEU A 80 7.37 2.48 -10.52
C LEU A 80 8.61 2.51 -11.41
N THR A 81 9.02 3.70 -11.83
CA THR A 81 10.26 3.94 -12.58
C THR A 81 11.16 4.89 -11.81
N ILE A 82 12.42 4.52 -11.60
CA ILE A 82 13.42 5.44 -11.05
C ILE A 82 13.86 6.35 -12.19
N ILE A 83 13.62 7.65 -12.04
CA ILE A 83 13.98 8.68 -13.02
C ILE A 83 15.43 9.10 -12.85
N SER A 84 15.84 9.44 -11.62
CA SER A 84 17.23 9.83 -11.34
C SER A 84 17.70 9.37 -9.96
N ARG A 85 19.03 9.37 -9.79
CA ARG A 85 19.72 9.21 -8.51
C ARG A 85 20.86 10.21 -8.49
N GLU A 86 20.85 11.10 -7.52
CA GLU A 86 21.79 12.20 -7.42
C GLU A 86 22.39 12.25 -6.01
N VAL A 87 23.70 12.45 -5.94
CA VAL A 87 24.40 12.69 -4.67
C VAL A 87 24.96 14.10 -4.73
N ALA A 88 24.45 14.97 -3.86
CA ALA A 88 24.91 16.35 -3.74
C ALA A 88 24.87 16.76 -2.26
N ASP A 89 25.82 17.55 -1.82
CA ASP A 89 25.90 18.13 -0.46
C ASP A 89 25.77 17.08 0.67
N GLY A 90 26.33 15.89 0.47
CA GLY A 90 26.24 14.80 1.44
C GLY A 90 24.84 14.17 1.57
N MET A 91 23.98 14.39 0.60
CA MET A 91 22.63 13.82 0.52
C MET A 91 22.50 12.96 -0.75
N LEU A 92 21.79 11.84 -0.63
CA LEU A 92 21.33 11.07 -1.79
C LEU A 92 19.85 11.38 -2.01
N THR A 93 19.53 11.81 -3.22
CA THR A 93 18.16 12.02 -3.70
C THR A 93 17.84 10.99 -4.77
N VAL A 94 16.72 10.31 -4.61
CA VAL A 94 16.17 9.38 -5.61
C VAL A 94 14.81 9.91 -6.05
N HIS A 95 14.65 10.11 -7.36
CA HIS A 95 13.40 10.54 -7.98
C HIS A 95 12.68 9.34 -8.60
N VAL A 96 11.41 9.15 -8.27
CA VAL A 96 10.58 8.04 -8.72
C VAL A 96 9.31 8.56 -9.33
N ARG A 97 8.96 8.02 -10.50
CA ARG A 97 7.64 8.18 -11.14
C ARG A 97 6.83 6.93 -10.90
N ALA A 98 5.58 7.12 -10.49
CA ALA A 98 4.55 6.10 -10.36
C ALA A 98 3.50 6.30 -11.47
N VAL A 99 3.03 5.21 -12.06
CA VAL A 99 1.94 5.22 -13.05
C VAL A 99 0.97 4.11 -12.67
N ASP A 100 -0.31 4.42 -12.51
CA ASP A 100 -1.35 3.43 -12.20
C ASP A 100 -1.89 2.71 -13.44
N GLY A 101 -2.88 1.84 -13.22
CA GLY A 101 -3.55 1.09 -14.30
C GLY A 101 -4.27 1.95 -15.31
N ASP A 102 -4.74 3.12 -14.91
CA ASP A 102 -5.48 4.07 -15.73
C ASP A 102 -4.58 5.06 -16.48
N GLY A 103 -3.27 4.94 -16.31
CA GLY A 103 -2.27 5.82 -16.91
C GLY A 103 -2.05 7.14 -16.18
N ARG A 104 -2.72 7.37 -15.05
CA ARG A 104 -2.43 8.51 -14.19
C ARG A 104 -1.01 8.38 -13.63
N ALA A 105 -0.27 9.47 -13.64
CA ALA A 105 1.11 9.50 -13.17
C ALA A 105 1.29 10.51 -12.04
N ASP A 106 2.19 10.18 -11.13
CA ASP A 106 2.67 11.08 -10.07
C ASP A 106 4.15 10.84 -9.82
N GLU A 107 4.83 11.82 -9.25
CA GLU A 107 6.27 11.75 -9.00
C GLU A 107 6.58 12.20 -7.59
N ASP A 108 7.55 11.55 -6.95
CA ASP A 108 8.02 11.96 -5.62
C ASP A 108 9.50 11.61 -5.45
N ILE A 109 10.12 12.20 -4.44
CA ILE A 109 11.52 12.01 -4.13
C ILE A 109 11.70 11.35 -2.76
N GLY A 110 12.76 10.57 -2.64
CA GLY A 110 13.31 10.15 -1.36
C GLY A 110 14.66 10.81 -1.14
N VAL A 111 14.90 11.30 0.06
CA VAL A 111 16.17 11.94 0.41
C VAL A 111 16.68 11.36 1.73
N VAL A 112 17.97 11.03 1.77
CA VAL A 112 18.67 10.54 2.96
C VAL A 112 20.04 11.17 3.08
N SER A 113 20.57 11.25 4.30
CA SER A 113 21.98 11.64 4.51
C SER A 113 22.90 10.60 3.91
N PHE A 114 23.89 11.06 3.11
CA PHE A 114 24.79 10.19 2.34
C PHE A 114 26.20 10.79 2.28
N PRO A 115 26.85 11.01 3.44
CA PRO A 115 28.18 11.60 3.48
C PRO A 115 29.22 10.64 2.86
N ASP A 116 30.30 11.18 2.33
CA ASP A 116 31.41 10.44 1.69
C ASP A 116 32.11 9.46 2.63
N THR A 117 31.94 9.65 3.94
CA THR A 117 32.45 8.75 4.98
C THR A 117 31.73 7.41 5.03
N LEU A 118 30.51 7.30 4.47
CA LEU A 118 29.78 6.04 4.38
C LEU A 118 30.43 5.07 3.41
N LYS A 119 30.75 3.87 3.88
CA LYS A 119 31.38 2.80 3.09
C LYS A 119 30.69 1.46 3.32
N GLY A 120 30.91 0.52 2.40
CA GLY A 120 30.42 -0.86 2.50
C GLY A 120 28.92 -0.95 2.74
N ASP A 121 28.53 -1.79 3.67
CA ASP A 121 27.12 -2.10 3.99
C ASP A 121 26.33 -0.88 4.45
N ALA A 122 26.96 0.03 5.20
CA ALA A 122 26.28 1.26 5.65
C ALA A 122 25.87 2.14 4.44
N ARG A 123 26.73 2.22 3.42
CA ARG A 123 26.42 2.94 2.17
C ARG A 123 25.29 2.25 1.41
N ALA A 124 25.40 0.93 1.23
CA ALA A 124 24.37 0.15 0.54
C ALA A 124 23.00 0.24 1.24
N ASN A 125 22.98 0.18 2.58
CA ASN A 125 21.75 0.31 3.37
C ASN A 125 21.10 1.69 3.18
N GLN A 126 21.87 2.77 3.16
CA GLN A 126 21.32 4.11 2.90
C GLN A 126 20.77 4.25 1.49
N GLU A 127 21.44 3.65 0.49
CA GLU A 127 20.91 3.63 -0.89
C GLU A 127 19.58 2.90 -0.97
N MET A 128 19.48 1.70 -0.40
CA MET A 128 18.23 0.92 -0.35
C MET A 128 17.13 1.68 0.41
N LYS A 129 17.48 2.35 1.52
CA LYS A 129 16.55 3.18 2.30
C LYS A 129 16.00 4.33 1.46
N CYS A 130 16.87 5.06 0.74
CA CYS A 130 16.50 6.16 -0.12
C CYS A 130 15.53 5.73 -1.23
N VAL A 131 15.87 4.65 -1.94
CA VAL A 131 15.01 4.06 -2.98
C VAL A 131 13.65 3.63 -2.42
N THR A 132 13.65 2.99 -1.25
CA THR A 132 12.42 2.55 -0.59
C THR A 132 11.55 3.74 -0.22
N LYS A 133 12.13 4.79 0.35
CA LYS A 133 11.44 6.04 0.71
C LYS A 133 10.76 6.67 -0.51
N ALA A 134 11.51 6.86 -1.61
CA ALA A 134 10.97 7.42 -2.84
C ALA A 134 9.80 6.61 -3.40
N LYS A 135 9.96 5.28 -3.47
CA LYS A 135 8.91 4.38 -3.99
C LYS A 135 7.64 4.41 -3.15
N ARG A 136 7.75 4.46 -1.82
CA ARG A 136 6.58 4.51 -0.93
C ARG A 136 5.84 5.83 -1.05
N ARG A 137 6.58 6.94 -1.02
CA ARG A 137 6.01 8.28 -1.17
C ARG A 137 5.25 8.41 -2.48
N ALA A 138 5.87 8.07 -3.61
CA ALA A 138 5.22 8.10 -4.91
C ALA A 138 3.98 7.19 -4.99
N THR A 139 4.00 6.02 -4.32
CA THR A 139 2.82 5.14 -4.26
C THR A 139 1.68 5.77 -3.47
N LEU A 140 1.96 6.30 -2.28
CA LEU A 140 0.94 6.92 -1.41
C LEU A 140 0.36 8.17 -2.06
N SER A 141 1.20 9.00 -2.66
CA SER A 141 0.80 10.22 -3.39
C SER A 141 -0.13 9.88 -4.55
N LEU A 142 0.25 8.94 -5.42
CA LEU A 142 -0.59 8.52 -6.56
C LEU A 142 -1.94 7.95 -6.11
N CYS A 143 -1.99 7.25 -4.96
CA CYS A 143 -3.22 6.74 -4.37
C CYS A 143 -4.05 7.81 -3.63
N GLY A 144 -3.60 9.07 -3.57
CA GLY A 144 -4.27 10.14 -2.84
C GLY A 144 -4.23 9.99 -1.32
N LEU A 145 -3.22 9.30 -0.80
CA LEU A 145 -3.08 9.00 0.63
C LEU A 145 -1.97 9.85 1.24
N GLY A 146 -2.36 10.85 2.04
CA GLY A 146 -1.43 11.73 2.77
C GLY A 146 -0.88 11.12 4.07
N TRP A 147 -0.69 9.81 4.11
CA TRP A 147 -0.20 9.13 5.31
C TRP A 147 1.32 9.11 5.38
N LEU A 148 1.84 9.27 6.61
CA LEU A 148 3.25 9.01 6.88
C LEU A 148 3.58 7.54 6.65
N ASP A 149 4.76 7.28 6.13
CA ASP A 149 5.31 5.93 6.04
C ASP A 149 6.37 5.67 7.13
N GLU A 150 6.76 4.42 7.30
CA GLU A 150 7.74 4.03 8.32
C GLU A 150 9.11 4.71 8.13
N THR A 151 9.47 5.14 6.91
CA THR A 151 10.75 5.81 6.63
C THR A 151 10.73 7.29 7.00
N GLU A 152 9.55 7.91 7.02
CA GLU A 152 9.36 9.30 7.43
C GLU A 152 9.37 9.41 8.95
N ILE A 153 8.74 8.44 9.63
CA ILE A 153 8.65 8.38 11.08
C ILE A 153 10.01 8.36 11.76
N GLU A 154 10.99 7.65 11.17
CA GLU A 154 12.36 7.62 11.69
C GLU A 154 13.04 8.99 11.74
N THR A 155 12.55 9.97 10.98
CA THR A 155 13.09 11.34 10.94
C THR A 155 12.42 12.29 11.94
N ILE A 156 11.32 11.87 12.58
CA ILE A 156 10.54 12.69 13.50
C ILE A 156 10.96 12.38 14.95
N LYS A 157 11.56 13.35 15.64
CA LYS A 157 12.16 13.16 16.98
C LYS A 157 11.23 12.61 18.06
N ASP A 158 9.93 12.91 17.98
CA ASP A 158 8.95 12.55 19.01
C ASP A 158 7.99 11.44 18.55
N ALA A 159 8.27 10.83 17.38
CA ALA A 159 7.49 9.73 16.88
C ALA A 159 7.84 8.43 17.61
N LYS A 160 6.87 7.84 18.29
CA LYS A 160 7.05 6.57 19.02
C LYS A 160 6.13 5.49 18.42
N PRO A 161 6.69 4.55 17.63
CA PRO A 161 5.93 3.39 17.21
C PRO A 161 5.42 2.61 18.42
N VAL A 162 4.15 2.25 18.39
CA VAL A 162 3.52 1.49 19.46
C VAL A 162 3.60 0.01 19.11
N ALA A 163 4.44 -0.76 19.83
CA ALA A 163 4.71 -2.16 19.55
C ALA A 163 3.98 -3.10 20.50
N GLY A 164 3.32 -4.14 19.95
CA GLY A 164 2.78 -5.29 20.69
C GLY A 164 1.41 -5.10 21.32
N PRO A 165 0.88 -6.14 22.02
CA PRO A 165 -0.43 -6.10 22.66
C PRO A 165 -0.55 -5.08 23.80
N ASP A 166 0.56 -4.64 24.40
CA ASP A 166 0.59 -3.55 25.38
C ASP A 166 0.32 -2.16 24.78
N ALA A 167 0.43 -2.03 23.47
CA ALA A 167 0.05 -0.85 22.71
C ALA A 167 -1.44 -0.48 22.83
N MET A 168 -2.22 -1.35 23.42
CA MET A 168 -3.68 -1.21 23.55
C MET A 168 -4.14 -0.83 24.97
N ARG A 169 -3.24 -0.61 25.91
CA ARG A 169 -3.61 -0.19 27.28
C ARG A 169 -3.54 1.32 27.42
N PRO A 170 -4.63 1.99 27.81
CA PRO A 170 -4.58 3.41 28.14
C PRO A 170 -3.74 3.60 29.42
N GLY A 171 -2.68 4.39 29.34
CA GLY A 171 -2.05 5.01 30.51
C GLY A 171 -0.80 4.38 31.12
N GLN A 172 0.10 3.72 30.37
CA GLN A 172 1.43 3.42 30.92
C GLN A 172 2.55 3.85 29.95
N GLY A 173 3.37 4.76 30.45
CA GLY A 173 4.57 5.25 29.78
C GLY A 173 5.60 4.13 29.57
N ALA A 174 6.29 4.18 28.46
CA ALA A 174 7.26 3.21 28.01
C ALA A 174 8.47 3.08 28.94
N PRO A 175 8.98 1.86 29.22
CA PRO A 175 10.34 1.68 29.67
C PRO A 175 11.31 1.62 28.47
N ALA A 176 12.47 2.24 28.70
CA ALA A 176 13.57 2.36 27.76
C ALA A 176 14.19 1.01 27.39
N ASP A 177 14.70 1.00 26.15
CA ASP A 177 15.85 0.25 25.65
C ASP A 177 15.93 -1.26 25.95
N ARG A 178 15.66 -2.04 24.92
CA ARG A 178 16.35 -3.32 24.68
C ARG A 178 16.67 -3.44 23.19
N SER A 179 17.95 -3.22 22.90
CA SER A 179 18.62 -3.71 21.69
C SER A 179 18.41 -5.23 21.59
N VAL A 180 17.51 -5.65 20.72
CA VAL A 180 17.38 -7.05 20.34
C VAL A 180 17.85 -7.14 18.89
N SER A 181 19.05 -7.67 18.73
CA SER A 181 19.55 -8.17 17.46
C SER A 181 18.57 -9.21 16.90
N PRO A 182 18.30 -9.20 15.60
CA PRO A 182 17.45 -10.23 15.00
C PRO A 182 18.12 -11.60 15.11
N PRO A 183 17.37 -12.67 15.41
CA PRO A 183 17.92 -14.01 15.46
C PRO A 183 18.38 -14.45 14.07
N ASP A 184 19.60 -14.98 14.01
CA ASP A 184 20.17 -15.65 12.87
C ASP A 184 19.21 -16.75 12.37
N ARG A 185 18.63 -16.53 11.21
CA ARG A 185 17.93 -17.60 10.48
C ARG A 185 18.92 -18.38 9.61
N HIS A 186 19.69 -19.23 10.25
CA HIS A 186 20.26 -20.39 9.57
C HIS A 186 19.33 -21.58 9.82
N GLY A 187 18.84 -22.17 8.72
CA GLY A 187 18.25 -23.48 8.71
C GLY A 187 16.74 -23.54 8.52
N ALA A 188 16.28 -23.27 7.32
CA ALA A 188 15.12 -23.95 6.76
C ALA A 188 15.49 -24.37 5.34
N THR A 189 15.58 -25.64 5.15
CA THR A 189 15.85 -26.36 3.92
C THR A 189 15.00 -25.85 2.78
N ASP A 190 15.71 -25.39 1.75
CA ASP A 190 15.20 -25.14 0.40
C ASP A 190 14.75 -26.48 -0.19
N ASP A 191 13.49 -26.84 0.02
CA ASP A 191 12.87 -27.91 -0.73
C ASP A 191 11.43 -27.54 -1.10
N GLN A 192 11.17 -27.54 -2.41
CA GLN A 192 9.88 -27.49 -3.08
C GLN A 192 9.22 -26.11 -3.32
N ARG A 193 9.92 -25.20 -3.97
CA ARG A 193 9.27 -24.32 -4.95
C ARG A 193 9.79 -24.63 -6.36
N ARG A 194 9.30 -25.74 -6.93
CA ARG A 194 9.36 -25.88 -8.39
C ARG A 194 8.56 -24.73 -9.00
N PRO A 195 9.12 -23.98 -9.94
CA PRO A 195 8.32 -23.03 -10.69
C PRO A 195 7.19 -23.82 -11.37
N VAL A 196 5.94 -23.45 -11.09
CA VAL A 196 4.78 -24.01 -11.79
C VAL A 196 4.88 -23.51 -13.23
N THR A 197 5.45 -24.35 -14.09
CA THR A 197 5.49 -24.09 -15.53
C THR A 197 4.08 -24.39 -16.04
N LEU A 198 3.32 -23.37 -16.40
CA LEU A 198 2.01 -23.55 -16.99
C LEU A 198 2.18 -24.18 -18.38
N THR A 199 1.29 -25.12 -18.73
CA THR A 199 1.24 -25.67 -20.08
C THR A 199 0.80 -24.62 -21.10
N PRO A 200 1.15 -24.74 -22.38
CA PRO A 200 0.70 -23.81 -23.41
C PRO A 200 -0.81 -23.62 -23.44
N GLU A 201 -1.58 -24.67 -23.19
CA GLU A 201 -3.04 -24.63 -23.12
C GLU A 201 -3.53 -23.85 -21.89
N ALA A 202 -2.88 -24.00 -20.73
CA ALA A 202 -3.20 -23.22 -19.54
C ALA A 202 -2.86 -21.73 -19.72
N ILE A 203 -1.77 -21.42 -20.43
CA ILE A 203 -1.40 -20.03 -20.79
C ILE A 203 -2.49 -19.43 -21.67
N ALA A 204 -2.91 -20.12 -22.73
CA ALA A 204 -3.97 -19.65 -23.63
C ALA A 204 -5.29 -19.42 -22.90
N ALA A 205 -5.68 -20.33 -22.00
CA ALA A 205 -6.89 -20.21 -21.19
C ALA A 205 -6.88 -18.96 -20.30
N VAL A 206 -5.75 -18.66 -19.65
CA VAL A 206 -5.58 -17.43 -18.82
C VAL A 206 -5.65 -16.18 -19.69
N GLN A 207 -5.03 -16.18 -20.86
CA GLN A 207 -5.07 -15.06 -21.80
C GLN A 207 -6.49 -14.78 -22.32
N ASP A 208 -7.23 -15.83 -22.69
CA ASP A 208 -8.59 -15.69 -23.19
C ASP A 208 -9.56 -15.23 -22.09
N ALA A 209 -9.39 -15.73 -20.87
CA ALA A 209 -10.16 -15.26 -19.73
C ALA A 209 -9.87 -13.77 -19.40
N ALA A 210 -8.62 -13.33 -19.50
CA ALA A 210 -8.25 -11.93 -19.34
C ALA A 210 -8.88 -11.03 -20.39
N ARG A 211 -8.87 -11.44 -21.67
CA ARG A 211 -9.54 -10.72 -22.77
C ARG A 211 -11.05 -10.65 -22.57
N ALA A 212 -11.67 -11.75 -22.13
CA ALA A 212 -13.09 -11.77 -21.84
C ALA A 212 -13.48 -10.82 -20.72
N ALA A 213 -12.69 -10.76 -19.66
CA ALA A 213 -12.89 -9.83 -18.55
C ALA A 213 -12.69 -8.37 -18.99
N ALA A 214 -11.67 -8.07 -19.82
CA ALA A 214 -11.43 -6.74 -20.35
C ALA A 214 -12.62 -6.22 -21.20
N ARG A 215 -13.22 -7.08 -22.02
CA ARG A 215 -14.43 -6.74 -22.82
C ARG A 215 -15.68 -6.48 -21.98
N GLN A 216 -15.68 -6.83 -20.71
CA GLN A 216 -16.77 -6.53 -19.77
C GLN A 216 -16.55 -5.23 -18.99
N GLY A 217 -15.46 -4.54 -19.24
CA GLY A 217 -15.10 -3.26 -18.62
C GLY A 217 -14.20 -3.38 -17.41
N TYR A 218 -13.94 -2.22 -16.78
CA TYR A 218 -12.96 -2.08 -15.69
C TYR A 218 -13.23 -3.00 -14.49
N ALA A 219 -14.48 -3.05 -14.03
CA ALA A 219 -14.82 -3.81 -12.82
C ALA A 219 -14.52 -5.31 -13.00
N ALA A 220 -14.90 -5.89 -14.14
CA ALA A 220 -14.67 -7.30 -14.44
C ALA A 220 -13.19 -7.62 -14.60
N LEU A 221 -12.42 -6.75 -15.25
CA LEU A 221 -10.97 -6.90 -15.38
C LEU A 221 -10.25 -6.82 -14.05
N ALA A 222 -10.66 -5.89 -13.18
CA ALA A 222 -10.11 -5.75 -11.83
C ALA A 222 -10.43 -6.96 -10.94
N ASP A 223 -11.64 -7.52 -11.04
CA ASP A 223 -12.03 -8.75 -10.35
C ASP A 223 -11.23 -9.96 -10.85
N PHE A 224 -11.07 -10.10 -12.16
CA PHE A 224 -10.26 -11.14 -12.76
C PHE A 224 -8.82 -11.08 -12.24
N TRP A 225 -8.21 -9.88 -12.23
CA TRP A 225 -6.85 -9.67 -11.72
C TRP A 225 -6.69 -10.05 -10.24
N ARG A 226 -7.68 -9.71 -9.41
CA ARG A 226 -7.68 -10.06 -7.97
C ARG A 226 -7.74 -11.56 -7.72
N ASN A 227 -8.34 -12.31 -8.63
CA ASN A 227 -8.53 -13.75 -8.49
C ASN A 227 -7.38 -14.58 -9.09
N LEU A 228 -6.36 -13.99 -9.70
CA LEU A 228 -5.17 -14.69 -10.16
C LEU A 228 -4.38 -15.24 -8.97
N THR A 229 -4.19 -16.55 -8.94
CA THR A 229 -3.64 -17.28 -7.79
C THR A 229 -2.14 -17.52 -7.89
N SER A 230 -1.59 -17.60 -9.08
CA SER A 230 -0.18 -17.92 -9.31
C SER A 230 0.61 -16.73 -9.86
N GLU A 231 1.90 -16.65 -9.52
CA GLU A 231 2.82 -15.64 -10.04
C GLU A 231 2.99 -15.75 -11.57
N ALA A 232 2.95 -16.98 -12.10
CA ALA A 232 3.03 -17.24 -13.54
C ALA A 232 1.82 -16.67 -14.28
N GLU A 233 0.59 -16.83 -13.76
CA GLU A 233 -0.63 -16.23 -14.34
C GLU A 233 -0.54 -14.70 -14.31
N GLN A 234 -0.06 -14.11 -13.22
CA GLN A 234 0.12 -12.66 -13.09
C GLN A 234 1.13 -12.11 -14.11
N GLN A 235 2.22 -12.84 -14.39
CA GLN A 235 3.20 -12.46 -15.41
C GLN A 235 2.61 -12.50 -16.82
N ILE A 236 1.81 -13.53 -17.14
CA ILE A 236 1.16 -13.67 -18.45
C ILE A 236 0.19 -12.50 -18.68
N VAL A 237 -0.69 -12.22 -17.73
CA VAL A 237 -1.68 -11.14 -17.83
C VAL A 237 -0.99 -9.77 -17.84
N GLY A 238 0.10 -9.61 -17.05
CA GLY A 238 0.92 -8.40 -17.06
C GLY A 238 1.57 -8.10 -18.41
N ALA A 239 1.99 -9.14 -19.16
CA ALA A 239 2.54 -8.99 -20.51
C ALA A 239 1.47 -8.53 -21.55
N MET A 240 0.20 -8.80 -21.30
CA MET A 240 -0.93 -8.42 -22.15
C MET A 240 -1.54 -7.04 -21.79
N ARG A 241 -0.97 -6.33 -20.83
CA ARG A 241 -1.57 -5.12 -20.24
C ARG A 241 -2.06 -4.10 -21.26
N ALA A 242 -1.24 -3.78 -22.27
CA ALA A 242 -1.61 -2.80 -23.28
C ALA A 242 -2.83 -3.24 -24.12
N GLU A 243 -2.89 -4.51 -24.49
CA GLU A 243 -4.02 -5.11 -25.20
C GLU A 243 -5.30 -5.06 -24.35
N LEU A 244 -5.19 -5.44 -23.05
CA LEU A 244 -6.32 -5.48 -22.13
C LEU A 244 -6.91 -4.09 -21.85
N ILE A 245 -6.07 -3.07 -21.74
CA ILE A 245 -6.51 -1.67 -21.59
C ILE A 245 -7.29 -1.24 -22.84
N THR A 246 -6.77 -1.51 -24.02
CA THR A 246 -7.46 -1.16 -25.28
C THR A 246 -8.82 -1.83 -25.38
N LEU A 247 -8.92 -3.11 -25.06
CA LEU A 247 -10.19 -3.85 -25.06
C LEU A 247 -11.19 -3.33 -24.05
N ARG A 248 -10.72 -2.95 -22.86
CA ARG A 248 -11.55 -2.33 -21.83
C ARG A 248 -12.11 -0.99 -22.27
N ASP A 249 -11.24 -0.12 -22.78
CA ASP A 249 -11.63 1.24 -23.20
C ASP A 249 -12.62 1.20 -24.37
N GLN A 250 -12.46 0.24 -25.29
CA GLN A 250 -13.44 -0.02 -26.35
C GLN A 250 -14.80 -0.46 -25.78
N ALA A 251 -14.78 -1.39 -24.83
CA ALA A 251 -16.00 -1.88 -24.20
C ALA A 251 -16.75 -0.78 -23.43
N GLU A 252 -16.05 0.13 -22.80
CA GLU A 252 -16.64 1.27 -22.08
C GLU A 252 -17.22 2.30 -23.05
N GLN A 253 -16.56 2.57 -24.18
CA GLN A 253 -17.09 3.44 -25.24
C GLN A 253 -18.36 2.88 -25.89
N ASP A 254 -18.43 1.56 -26.09
CA ASP A 254 -19.60 0.89 -26.67
C ASP A 254 -20.81 0.86 -25.70
N GLN A 255 -20.58 1.04 -24.39
CA GLN A 255 -21.62 1.09 -23.36
C GLN A 255 -22.15 2.51 -23.07
N GLU A 256 -21.48 3.57 -23.54
CA GLU A 256 -22.01 4.92 -23.43
C GLU A 256 -23.20 5.08 -24.39
N PRO A 257 -24.43 5.38 -23.90
CA PRO A 257 -25.56 5.62 -24.75
C PRO A 257 -25.28 6.85 -25.61
N HIS A 258 -25.33 6.69 -26.95
CA HIS A 258 -25.35 7.79 -27.90
C HIS A 258 -26.52 8.72 -27.56
N ASN A 259 -26.23 9.77 -26.80
CA ASN A 259 -27.21 10.80 -26.52
C ASN A 259 -27.21 11.81 -27.69
N GLU A 260 -27.77 11.39 -28.83
CA GLU A 260 -28.15 12.30 -29.91
C GLU A 260 -29.30 13.20 -29.39
N ARG A 261 -28.96 14.23 -28.63
CA ARG A 261 -29.87 15.38 -28.50
C ARG A 261 -29.72 16.19 -29.79
N GLY A 262 -30.63 15.91 -30.75
CA GLY A 262 -30.89 16.79 -31.84
C GLY A 262 -31.22 18.19 -31.34
N TYR A 263 -30.35 19.13 -31.59
CA TYR A 263 -30.72 20.54 -31.56
C TYR A 263 -31.60 20.78 -32.79
N ASP A 264 -32.92 20.61 -32.58
CA ASP A 264 -33.88 21.13 -33.53
C ASP A 264 -33.99 22.65 -33.35
N GLN A 265 -33.67 23.38 -34.35
CA GLN A 265 -33.82 24.81 -34.49
C GLN A 265 -35.31 25.16 -34.59
N ALA A 266 -35.80 26.04 -33.74
CA ALA A 266 -36.93 26.89 -34.01
C ALA A 266 -36.72 28.24 -33.31
#